data_094965c45b8561ffe95d7c7c1acb411c
#
_entry.id   094965c45b8561ffe95d7c7c1acb411c
#
_cell.length_a   1.000
_cell.length_b   1.000
_cell.length_c   1.000
_cell.angle_alpha   90.00
_cell.angle_beta   90.00
_cell.angle_gamma   90.00
#
_symmetry.space_group_name_H-M   'P 1'
#
loop_
_entity.id
_entity.type
_entity.pdbx_description
1 polymer ?
#
loop_
_entity_poly.entity_id
_entity_poly.type
_entity_poly.pdbx_seq_one_letter_code
_entity_poly.pdbx_strand_id
1 'polypeptide(L)'
;EEGLTLDREGYEAALEEERKRGQASWRGDLLSHFRPEYEWLAEKGVRSEFDGYDKLQLKTEVVGLIGDDGLEDLLENGESGEVVLATTPFYAESGGQVGDRGELHWEGGRAVVVDTLRPMEGLIVSKIVVEEGSLKIGAEVSARVVEPMRSDTERNHTATHLLHASLHDVLGDAAQQAGSLVEPDRLRFDFSWGEPVTPEQLREIERLVNAEIVRNEEVGKQVMSMDDARDRGAMALFGEKYGDTVRVVTVGDGDFSTELCGGCHVDRTGDIGLFSIVSERGVAAGVRRIEAVTGRGAVERLQERERLAESLAGSYQTSFEQLPERTRQRIEEIVRIQIPSGPRNEQVTVPGKDEPLHLDELQAIVVDPEAVRGHQPKRDGIHENDDQEYP
;
A
#
# COMPACT_ATOMS: atom_id res chain seq x y z
N GLU A 1 18.51 8.02 38.70
CA GLU A 1 18.47 6.56 38.35
C GLU A 1 17.34 5.94 39.15
N GLU A 2 16.11 6.01 38.62
CA GLU A 2 14.99 5.26 39.18
C GLU A 2 15.09 3.83 38.63
N GLY A 3 15.26 2.84 39.52
CA GLY A 3 15.44 1.43 39.19
C GLY A 3 14.17 0.79 38.64
N LEU A 4 13.82 1.14 37.42
CA LEU A 4 12.79 0.46 36.65
C LEU A 4 13.40 -0.81 36.05
N THR A 5 12.93 -1.98 36.46
CA THR A 5 13.25 -3.27 35.84
C THR A 5 12.21 -3.57 34.77
N LEU A 6 12.66 -3.79 33.54
CA LEU A 6 11.81 -4.22 32.44
C LEU A 6 11.45 -5.70 32.63
N ASP A 7 10.16 -6.03 32.73
CA ASP A 7 9.67 -7.41 32.68
C ASP A 7 9.76 -7.94 31.24
N ARG A 8 10.92 -8.49 30.90
CA ARG A 8 11.20 -9.05 29.59
C ARG A 8 10.34 -10.28 29.28
N GLU A 9 10.09 -11.13 30.27
CA GLU A 9 9.28 -12.34 30.07
C GLU A 9 7.80 -11.98 29.80
N GLY A 10 7.26 -11.02 30.53
CA GLY A 10 5.91 -10.49 30.30
C GLY A 10 5.78 -9.79 28.95
N TYR A 11 6.80 -9.05 28.52
CA TYR A 11 6.83 -8.41 27.20
C TYR A 11 6.90 -9.43 26.06
N GLU A 12 7.77 -10.43 26.15
CA GLU A 12 7.90 -11.49 25.14
C GLU A 12 6.62 -12.34 25.05
N ALA A 13 5.98 -12.65 26.19
CA ALA A 13 4.70 -13.34 26.22
C ALA A 13 3.56 -12.54 25.58
N ALA A 14 3.47 -11.23 25.87
CA ALA A 14 2.48 -10.34 25.24
C ALA A 14 2.70 -10.21 23.74
N LEU A 15 3.95 -10.10 23.30
CA LEU A 15 4.32 -10.03 21.88
C LEU A 15 3.95 -11.32 21.13
N GLU A 16 4.17 -12.47 21.75
CA GLU A 16 3.79 -13.77 21.18
C GLU A 16 2.28 -13.98 21.12
N GLU A 17 1.54 -13.47 22.10
CA GLU A 17 0.07 -13.52 22.11
C GLU A 17 -0.52 -12.59 21.02
N GLU A 18 0.06 -11.41 20.82
CA GLU A 18 -0.33 -10.48 19.74
C GLU A 18 0.02 -11.04 18.36
N ARG A 19 1.16 -11.70 18.22
CA ARG A 19 1.53 -12.46 17.00
C ARG A 19 0.52 -13.56 16.69
N LYS A 20 0.08 -14.31 17.70
CA LYS A 20 -0.93 -15.37 17.53
C LYS A 20 -2.29 -14.81 17.14
N ARG A 21 -2.70 -13.65 17.68
CA ARG A 21 -3.93 -12.95 17.26
C ARG A 21 -3.84 -12.44 15.83
N GLY A 22 -2.72 -11.82 15.44
CA GLY A 22 -2.48 -11.39 14.08
C GLY A 22 -2.49 -12.55 13.09
N GLN A 23 -1.81 -13.65 13.40
CA GLN A 23 -1.81 -14.86 12.58
C GLN A 23 -3.19 -15.55 12.54
N ALA A 24 -3.99 -15.49 13.60
CA ALA A 24 -5.33 -16.07 13.61
C ALA A 24 -6.31 -15.26 12.75
N SER A 25 -6.20 -13.92 12.74
CA SER A 25 -7.00 -13.07 11.85
C SER A 25 -6.60 -13.26 10.38
N TRP A 26 -5.32 -13.41 10.11
CA TRP A 26 -4.78 -13.67 8.76
C TRP A 26 -5.15 -15.07 8.25
N ARG A 27 -5.10 -16.10 9.13
CA ARG A 27 -5.57 -17.45 8.80
C ARG A 27 -7.08 -17.53 8.57
N GLY A 28 -7.86 -16.68 9.24
CA GLY A 28 -9.31 -16.58 9.00
C GLY A 28 -9.62 -16.14 7.57
N ASP A 29 -8.85 -15.18 7.05
CA ASP A 29 -9.00 -14.68 5.67
C ASP A 29 -8.50 -15.72 4.64
N LEU A 30 -7.39 -16.40 4.89
CA LEU A 30 -6.88 -17.49 4.06
C LEU A 30 -7.82 -18.70 4.01
N LEU A 31 -8.43 -19.06 5.14
CA LEU A 31 -9.38 -20.18 5.21
C LEU A 31 -10.71 -19.86 4.53
N SER A 32 -11.10 -18.58 4.40
CA SER A 32 -12.30 -18.17 3.68
C SER A 32 -12.17 -18.34 2.15
N HIS A 33 -10.94 -18.48 1.63
CA HIS A 33 -10.64 -18.65 0.21
C HIS A 33 -10.24 -20.09 -0.16
N PHE A 34 -10.13 -20.99 0.85
CA PHE A 34 -9.75 -22.37 0.61
C PHE A 34 -10.98 -23.21 0.17
N ARG A 35 -10.89 -23.80 -1.01
CA ARG A 35 -11.90 -24.70 -1.58
C ARG A 35 -11.32 -26.13 -1.69
N PRO A 36 -12.09 -27.17 -1.33
CA PRO A 36 -11.65 -28.58 -1.46
C PRO A 36 -11.23 -28.96 -2.89
N GLU A 37 -11.79 -28.28 -3.89
CA GLU A 37 -11.49 -28.45 -5.30
C GLU A 37 -10.02 -28.19 -5.63
N TYR A 38 -9.35 -27.30 -4.91
CA TYR A 38 -7.93 -27.00 -5.13
C TYR A 38 -7.05 -28.20 -4.77
N GLU A 39 -7.31 -28.86 -3.64
CA GLU A 39 -6.60 -30.09 -3.25
C GLU A 39 -6.85 -31.19 -4.28
N TRP A 40 -8.11 -31.36 -4.70
CA TRP A 40 -8.47 -32.38 -5.68
C TRP A 40 -7.75 -32.16 -7.02
N LEU A 41 -7.72 -30.93 -7.54
CA LEU A 41 -6.99 -30.59 -8.76
C LEU A 41 -5.49 -30.89 -8.62
N ALA A 42 -4.90 -30.50 -7.49
CA ALA A 42 -3.50 -30.76 -7.22
C ALA A 42 -3.16 -32.26 -7.11
N GLU A 43 -4.03 -33.07 -6.47
CA GLU A 43 -3.91 -34.54 -6.41
C GLU A 43 -4.02 -35.21 -7.79
N LYS A 44 -4.82 -34.65 -8.68
CA LYS A 44 -4.92 -35.09 -10.08
C LYS A 44 -3.75 -34.65 -10.94
N GLY A 45 -2.79 -33.93 -10.37
CA GLY A 45 -1.61 -33.47 -11.07
C GLY A 45 -1.82 -32.21 -11.89
N VAL A 46 -2.96 -31.52 -11.72
CA VAL A 46 -3.17 -30.21 -12.35
C VAL A 46 -2.18 -29.21 -11.74
N ARG A 47 -1.46 -28.50 -12.61
CA ARG A 47 -0.48 -27.48 -12.26
C ARG A 47 -0.64 -26.29 -13.17
N SER A 48 -0.24 -25.13 -12.66
CA SER A 48 -0.24 -23.88 -13.40
C SER A 48 1.15 -23.23 -13.27
N GLU A 49 1.74 -22.86 -14.41
CA GLU A 49 3.03 -22.19 -14.47
C GLU A 49 2.81 -20.71 -14.76
N PHE A 50 3.47 -19.84 -13.99
CA PHE A 50 3.48 -18.40 -14.25
C PHE A 50 4.55 -18.04 -15.26
N ASP A 51 4.17 -17.50 -16.42
CA ASP A 51 5.06 -17.02 -17.49
C ASP A 51 4.64 -15.58 -17.90
N GLY A 52 4.48 -14.71 -16.89
CA GLY A 52 3.94 -13.34 -17.06
C GLY A 52 4.89 -12.23 -16.62
N TYR A 53 6.18 -12.50 -16.37
CA TYR A 53 7.13 -11.42 -16.09
C TYR A 53 7.38 -10.54 -17.32
N ASP A 54 7.58 -11.18 -18.48
CA ASP A 54 7.91 -10.50 -19.74
C ASP A 54 6.79 -10.62 -20.79
N LYS A 55 5.74 -11.42 -20.50
CA LYS A 55 4.64 -11.71 -21.42
C LYS A 55 3.31 -11.30 -20.82
N LEU A 56 2.71 -10.28 -21.38
CA LEU A 56 1.36 -9.83 -21.01
C LEU A 56 0.25 -10.58 -21.77
N GLN A 57 0.60 -11.40 -22.76
CA GLN A 57 -0.32 -12.23 -23.52
C GLN A 57 0.35 -13.54 -23.93
N LEU A 58 -0.37 -14.65 -23.79
CA LEU A 58 0.05 -15.96 -24.28
C LEU A 58 -1.14 -16.81 -24.65
N LYS A 59 -0.90 -17.87 -25.45
CA LYS A 59 -1.87 -18.93 -25.71
C LYS A 59 -1.64 -20.08 -24.73
N THR A 60 -2.69 -20.62 -24.19
CA THR A 60 -2.65 -21.66 -23.16
C THR A 60 -3.91 -22.52 -23.19
N GLU A 61 -3.90 -23.62 -22.44
CA GLU A 61 -5.01 -24.54 -22.31
C GLU A 61 -5.69 -24.37 -20.95
N VAL A 62 -7.00 -24.47 -20.91
CA VAL A 62 -7.81 -24.57 -19.70
C VAL A 62 -7.69 -25.98 -19.12
N VAL A 63 -7.06 -26.11 -17.95
CA VAL A 63 -6.82 -27.41 -17.30
C VAL A 63 -7.69 -27.67 -16.07
N GLY A 64 -8.49 -26.68 -15.65
CA GLY A 64 -9.44 -26.81 -14.55
C GLY A 64 -10.47 -25.67 -14.58
N LEU A 65 -11.71 -26.01 -14.23
CA LEU A 65 -12.80 -25.07 -14.03
C LEU A 65 -13.51 -25.38 -12.71
N ILE A 66 -13.85 -24.33 -11.96
CA ILE A 66 -14.56 -24.42 -10.69
C ILE A 66 -15.69 -23.40 -10.73
N GLY A 67 -16.92 -23.89 -10.67
CA GLY A 67 -18.13 -23.07 -10.58
C GLY A 67 -18.60 -22.87 -9.15
N ASP A 68 -19.82 -22.41 -8.98
CA ASP A 68 -20.43 -22.21 -7.66
C ASP A 68 -20.66 -23.53 -6.91
N ASP A 69 -21.01 -24.60 -7.64
CA ASP A 69 -21.32 -25.91 -7.07
C ASP A 69 -20.11 -26.88 -7.01
N GLY A 70 -18.91 -26.42 -7.37
CA GLY A 70 -17.67 -27.20 -7.34
C GLY A 70 -16.99 -27.31 -8.70
N LEU A 71 -16.34 -28.47 -8.96
CA LEU A 71 -15.66 -28.71 -10.24
C LEU A 71 -16.66 -28.81 -11.39
N GLU A 72 -16.37 -28.12 -12.49
CA GLU A 72 -17.18 -28.05 -13.68
C GLU A 72 -16.38 -28.45 -14.92
N ASP A 73 -17.06 -29.04 -15.91
CA ASP A 73 -16.47 -29.28 -17.22
C ASP A 73 -16.64 -28.10 -18.17
N LEU A 74 -17.62 -27.23 -17.86
CA LEU A 74 -18.06 -26.11 -18.68
C LEU A 74 -18.59 -24.96 -17.81
N LEU A 75 -18.30 -23.74 -18.20
CA LEU A 75 -18.97 -22.51 -17.71
C LEU A 75 -19.67 -21.83 -18.88
N GLU A 76 -20.96 -21.48 -18.70
CA GLU A 76 -21.78 -20.85 -19.73
C GLU A 76 -21.74 -19.31 -19.65
N ASN A 77 -22.29 -18.68 -20.68
CA ASN A 77 -22.42 -17.23 -20.74
C ASN A 77 -23.18 -16.66 -19.53
N GLY A 78 -22.62 -15.69 -18.86
CA GLY A 78 -23.14 -15.02 -17.66
C GLY A 78 -22.72 -15.69 -16.35
N GLU A 79 -22.09 -16.86 -16.39
CA GLU A 79 -21.61 -17.54 -15.21
C GLU A 79 -20.28 -16.97 -14.73
N SER A 80 -20.12 -16.98 -13.42
CA SER A 80 -18.86 -16.68 -12.73
C SER A 80 -18.23 -18.00 -12.27
N GLY A 81 -16.92 -18.04 -12.24
CA GLY A 81 -16.20 -19.21 -11.77
C GLY A 81 -14.71 -18.95 -11.66
N GLU A 82 -13.96 -20.00 -11.48
CA GLU A 82 -12.49 -19.97 -11.39
C GLU A 82 -11.90 -20.88 -12.46
N VAL A 83 -10.87 -20.38 -13.13
CA VAL A 83 -10.14 -21.11 -14.17
C VAL A 83 -8.71 -21.37 -13.77
N VAL A 84 -8.22 -22.58 -14.04
CA VAL A 84 -6.80 -22.93 -13.97
C VAL A 84 -6.29 -23.07 -15.41
N LEU A 85 -5.26 -22.29 -15.73
CA LEU A 85 -4.55 -22.33 -17.00
C LEU A 85 -3.26 -23.13 -16.85
N ALA A 86 -2.90 -23.96 -17.83
CA ALA A 86 -1.65 -24.72 -17.81
C ALA A 86 -0.43 -23.79 -17.66
N THR A 87 -0.43 -22.69 -18.40
CA THR A 87 0.54 -21.58 -18.26
C THR A 87 -0.26 -20.28 -18.22
N THR A 88 0.07 -19.36 -17.31
CA THR A 88 -0.67 -18.10 -17.14
C THR A 88 0.23 -16.89 -17.20
N PRO A 89 -0.20 -15.79 -17.88
CA PRO A 89 0.48 -14.52 -17.82
C PRO A 89 0.06 -13.70 -16.58
N PHE A 90 -1.00 -14.15 -15.86
CA PHE A 90 -1.56 -13.43 -14.72
C PHE A 90 -0.74 -13.70 -13.47
N TYR A 91 -0.19 -12.63 -12.88
CA TYR A 91 0.43 -12.68 -11.56
C TYR A 91 -0.63 -13.00 -10.51
N ALA A 92 -0.37 -13.99 -9.69
CA ALA A 92 -1.25 -14.33 -8.57
C ALA A 92 -0.87 -13.50 -7.33
N GLU A 93 -1.87 -12.99 -6.61
CA GLU A 93 -1.67 -12.22 -5.39
C GLU A 93 -0.63 -12.89 -4.46
N SER A 94 0.44 -12.16 -4.17
CA SER A 94 1.54 -12.63 -3.32
C SER A 94 2.44 -11.48 -2.91
N GLY A 95 3.06 -11.55 -1.73
CA GLY A 95 4.07 -10.57 -1.28
C GLY A 95 3.54 -9.13 -1.20
N GLY A 96 2.25 -8.96 -0.98
CA GLY A 96 1.58 -7.64 -0.95
C GLY A 96 1.20 -7.08 -2.32
N GLN A 97 1.64 -7.67 -3.44
CA GLN A 97 1.15 -7.29 -4.77
C GLN A 97 -0.18 -7.99 -5.05
N VAL A 98 -1.19 -7.21 -5.48
CA VAL A 98 -2.50 -7.74 -5.89
C VAL A 98 -2.40 -8.62 -7.14
N GLY A 99 -3.38 -9.51 -7.30
CA GLY A 99 -3.53 -10.35 -8.48
C GLY A 99 -3.84 -9.55 -9.74
N ASP A 100 -3.38 -10.06 -10.89
CA ASP A 100 -3.70 -9.44 -12.17
C ASP A 100 -5.14 -9.65 -12.58
N ARG A 101 -5.59 -8.71 -13.40
CA ARG A 101 -6.85 -8.74 -14.12
C ARG A 101 -6.60 -8.79 -15.62
N GLY A 102 -7.60 -9.27 -16.36
CA GLY A 102 -7.45 -9.36 -17.80
C GLY A 102 -8.62 -10.00 -18.52
N GLU A 103 -8.31 -10.63 -19.64
CA GLU A 103 -9.29 -11.25 -20.51
C GLU A 103 -8.80 -12.61 -21.01
N LEU A 104 -9.74 -13.53 -21.21
CA LEU A 104 -9.55 -14.77 -21.93
C LEU A 104 -10.38 -14.72 -23.20
N HIS A 105 -9.78 -15.09 -24.32
CA HIS A 105 -10.44 -15.18 -25.63
C HIS A 105 -10.23 -16.56 -26.24
N TRP A 106 -11.30 -17.16 -26.75
CA TRP A 106 -11.28 -18.43 -27.49
C TRP A 106 -12.22 -18.36 -28.70
N GLU A 107 -12.23 -19.40 -29.51
CA GLU A 107 -13.13 -19.46 -30.67
C GLU A 107 -14.60 -19.45 -30.19
N GLY A 108 -15.31 -18.38 -30.48
CA GLY A 108 -16.71 -18.19 -30.15
C GLY A 108 -17.02 -17.73 -28.74
N GLY A 109 -16.00 -17.20 -27.99
CA GLY A 109 -16.27 -16.68 -26.65
C GLY A 109 -15.17 -15.85 -26.04
N ARG A 110 -15.52 -15.21 -24.90
CA ARG A 110 -14.60 -14.46 -24.05
C ARG A 110 -15.06 -14.47 -22.58
N ALA A 111 -14.10 -14.28 -21.69
CA ALA A 111 -14.32 -14.06 -20.27
C ALA A 111 -13.42 -12.93 -19.75
N VAL A 112 -13.89 -12.25 -18.72
CA VAL A 112 -13.10 -11.26 -17.97
C VAL A 112 -12.47 -11.94 -16.76
N VAL A 113 -11.18 -11.74 -16.57
CA VAL A 113 -10.45 -12.11 -15.35
C VAL A 113 -10.51 -10.94 -14.39
N VAL A 114 -11.17 -11.13 -13.25
CA VAL A 114 -11.39 -10.08 -12.24
C VAL A 114 -10.39 -10.11 -11.12
N ASP A 115 -9.71 -11.27 -10.92
CA ASP A 115 -8.70 -11.45 -9.88
C ASP A 115 -7.89 -12.72 -10.14
N THR A 116 -6.66 -12.82 -9.60
CA THR A 116 -5.82 -14.01 -9.72
C THR A 116 -5.15 -14.33 -8.38
N LEU A 117 -5.32 -15.56 -7.92
CA LEU A 117 -4.91 -16.05 -6.61
C LEU A 117 -3.97 -17.25 -6.73
N ARG A 118 -3.17 -17.49 -5.68
CA ARG A 118 -2.37 -18.71 -5.50
C ARG A 118 -2.79 -19.42 -4.23
N PRO A 119 -3.88 -20.23 -4.26
CA PRO A 119 -4.39 -20.89 -3.08
C PRO A 119 -3.42 -21.93 -2.49
N MET A 120 -2.54 -22.48 -3.34
CA MET A 120 -1.51 -23.42 -2.91
C MET A 120 -0.33 -23.43 -3.90
N GLU A 121 0.77 -24.03 -3.50
CA GLU A 121 1.98 -24.16 -4.34
C GLU A 121 1.66 -24.93 -5.64
N GLY A 122 2.12 -24.37 -6.76
CA GLY A 122 1.94 -24.96 -8.09
C GLY A 122 0.53 -24.83 -8.68
N LEU A 123 -0.40 -24.10 -8.00
CA LEU A 123 -1.73 -23.85 -8.50
C LEU A 123 -2.04 -22.35 -8.52
N ILE A 124 -2.27 -21.80 -9.71
CA ILE A 124 -2.72 -20.42 -9.92
C ILE A 124 -4.13 -20.47 -10.46
N VAL A 125 -5.02 -19.71 -9.84
CA VAL A 125 -6.46 -19.71 -10.12
C VAL A 125 -6.87 -18.28 -10.46
N SER A 126 -7.51 -18.09 -11.62
CA SER A 126 -8.07 -16.79 -12.00
C SER A 126 -9.59 -16.82 -11.87
N LYS A 127 -10.15 -15.87 -11.12
CA LYS A 127 -11.60 -15.65 -11.03
C LYS A 127 -12.09 -15.01 -12.31
N ILE A 128 -13.10 -15.58 -12.93
CA ILE A 128 -13.61 -15.15 -14.23
C ILE A 128 -15.11 -14.94 -14.24
N VAL A 129 -15.55 -14.12 -15.20
CA VAL A 129 -16.95 -14.02 -15.62
C VAL A 129 -16.99 -14.28 -17.12
N VAL A 130 -17.74 -15.31 -17.55
CA VAL A 130 -17.94 -15.61 -18.97
C VAL A 130 -18.91 -14.59 -19.54
N GLU A 131 -18.47 -13.76 -20.48
CA GLU A 131 -19.30 -12.72 -21.09
C GLU A 131 -19.90 -13.13 -22.43
N GLU A 132 -19.25 -14.06 -23.14
CA GLU A 132 -19.71 -14.58 -24.43
C GLU A 132 -19.34 -16.05 -24.59
N GLY A 133 -20.25 -16.85 -25.16
CA GLY A 133 -20.02 -18.24 -25.46
C GLY A 133 -20.02 -19.15 -24.24
N SER A 134 -19.23 -20.21 -24.28
CA SER A 134 -19.02 -21.13 -23.18
C SER A 134 -17.54 -21.54 -23.09
N LEU A 135 -16.99 -21.64 -21.90
CA LEU A 135 -15.62 -22.06 -21.63
C LEU A 135 -15.60 -23.48 -21.10
N LYS A 136 -14.80 -24.36 -21.70
CA LYS A 136 -14.70 -25.78 -21.31
C LYS A 136 -13.26 -26.16 -21.00
N ILE A 137 -13.10 -27.22 -20.20
CA ILE A 137 -11.80 -27.88 -20.00
C ILE A 137 -11.24 -28.35 -21.35
N GLY A 138 -9.93 -28.20 -21.56
CA GLY A 138 -9.22 -28.51 -22.79
C GLY A 138 -9.35 -27.44 -23.88
N ALA A 139 -10.04 -26.34 -23.63
CA ALA A 139 -10.10 -25.22 -24.59
C ALA A 139 -8.76 -24.50 -24.68
N GLU A 140 -8.30 -24.22 -25.92
CA GLU A 140 -7.20 -23.29 -26.15
C GLU A 140 -7.72 -21.86 -26.04
N VAL A 141 -7.11 -21.06 -25.17
CA VAL A 141 -7.45 -19.67 -24.92
C VAL A 141 -6.24 -18.76 -25.12
N SER A 142 -6.50 -17.52 -25.56
CA SER A 142 -5.53 -16.42 -25.50
C SER A 142 -5.80 -15.67 -24.20
N ALA A 143 -4.88 -15.75 -23.24
CA ALA A 143 -4.92 -15.06 -21.97
C ALA A 143 -4.15 -13.73 -22.10
N ARG A 144 -4.77 -12.61 -21.71
CA ARG A 144 -4.21 -11.25 -21.84
C ARG A 144 -4.41 -10.45 -20.56
N VAL A 145 -3.32 -9.95 -20.00
CA VAL A 145 -3.31 -9.04 -18.85
C VAL A 145 -3.73 -7.63 -19.27
N VAL A 146 -4.43 -6.90 -18.39
CA VAL A 146 -4.71 -5.46 -18.57
C VAL A 146 -3.43 -4.68 -18.36
N GLU A 147 -2.72 -4.40 -19.47
CA GLU A 147 -1.39 -3.76 -19.47
C GLU A 147 -1.29 -2.48 -18.62
N PRO A 148 -2.20 -1.49 -18.71
CA PRO A 148 -2.09 -0.28 -17.90
C PRO A 148 -2.09 -0.57 -16.39
N MET A 149 -2.90 -1.52 -15.93
CA MET A 149 -2.97 -1.89 -14.51
C MET A 149 -1.68 -2.59 -14.05
N ARG A 150 -1.16 -3.53 -14.85
CA ARG A 150 0.10 -4.22 -14.56
C ARG A 150 1.26 -3.23 -14.50
N SER A 151 1.37 -2.34 -15.48
CA SER A 151 2.44 -1.33 -15.52
C SER A 151 2.37 -0.36 -14.34
N ASP A 152 1.17 0.07 -13.93
CA ASP A 152 1.01 0.92 -12.75
C ASP A 152 1.34 0.15 -11.45
N THR A 153 1.00 -1.14 -11.37
CA THR A 153 1.40 -2.03 -10.25
C THR A 153 2.92 -2.20 -10.19
N GLU A 154 3.60 -2.41 -11.32
CA GLU A 154 5.07 -2.54 -11.40
C GLU A 154 5.78 -1.27 -10.94
N ARG A 155 5.26 -0.07 -11.30
CA ARG A 155 5.74 1.22 -10.80
C ARG A 155 5.62 1.32 -9.29
N ASN A 156 4.43 1.03 -8.77
CA ASN A 156 4.17 1.07 -7.34
C ASN A 156 5.00 0.03 -6.58
N HIS A 157 5.20 -1.16 -7.14
CA HIS A 157 6.00 -2.20 -6.49
C HIS A 157 7.48 -1.83 -6.43
N THR A 158 8.05 -1.35 -7.54
CA THR A 158 9.45 -0.92 -7.53
C THR A 158 9.64 0.30 -6.62
N ALA A 159 8.70 1.25 -6.62
CA ALA A 159 8.73 2.39 -5.70
C ALA A 159 8.63 1.96 -4.23
N THR A 160 7.99 0.82 -3.92
CA THR A 160 7.94 0.27 -2.55
C THR A 160 9.34 -0.12 -2.06
N HIS A 161 10.17 -0.72 -2.92
CA HIS A 161 11.57 -1.03 -2.58
C HIS A 161 12.40 0.23 -2.39
N LEU A 162 12.24 1.24 -3.26
CA LEU A 162 12.93 2.53 -3.09
C LEU A 162 12.49 3.24 -1.80
N LEU A 163 11.20 3.18 -1.46
CA LEU A 163 10.68 3.73 -0.21
C LEU A 163 11.26 3.01 1.01
N HIS A 164 11.34 1.66 0.98
CA HIS A 164 11.91 0.87 2.07
C HIS A 164 13.38 1.24 2.34
N ALA A 165 14.21 1.28 1.30
CA ALA A 165 15.59 1.72 1.41
C ALA A 165 15.70 3.15 1.94
N SER A 166 14.90 4.09 1.42
CA SER A 166 14.90 5.49 1.89
C SER A 166 14.43 5.64 3.35
N LEU A 167 13.52 4.78 3.82
CA LEU A 167 13.13 4.73 5.23
C LEU A 167 14.30 4.31 6.12
N HIS A 168 15.07 3.31 5.71
CA HIS A 168 16.29 2.90 6.42
C HIS A 168 17.34 4.01 6.46
N ASP A 169 17.54 4.71 5.36
CA ASP A 169 18.50 5.83 5.29
C ASP A 169 18.12 6.98 6.24
N VAL A 170 16.84 7.32 6.35
CA VAL A 170 16.37 8.48 7.12
C VAL A 170 16.06 8.14 8.56
N LEU A 171 15.47 6.97 8.82
CA LEU A 171 15.01 6.56 10.16
C LEU A 171 15.94 5.53 10.81
N GLY A 172 16.77 4.84 10.03
CA GLY A 172 17.65 3.77 10.48
C GLY A 172 17.02 2.38 10.36
N ASP A 173 17.82 1.34 10.64
CA ASP A 173 17.50 -0.08 10.46
C ASP A 173 16.30 -0.58 11.28
N ALA A 174 15.82 0.20 12.24
CA ALA A 174 14.63 -0.12 13.02
C ALA A 174 13.32 0.02 12.23
N ALA A 175 13.33 0.77 11.12
CA ALA A 175 12.17 0.99 10.25
C ALA A 175 11.90 -0.21 9.33
N GLN A 176 11.70 -1.39 9.91
CA GLN A 176 11.52 -2.65 9.18
C GLN A 176 10.10 -2.80 8.64
N GLN A 177 9.96 -3.42 7.47
CA GLN A 177 8.64 -3.73 6.91
C GLN A 177 7.82 -4.61 7.85
N ALA A 178 6.59 -4.17 8.14
CA ALA A 178 5.57 -4.91 8.89
C ALA A 178 4.44 -5.42 7.97
N GLY A 179 4.28 -4.82 6.80
CA GLY A 179 3.33 -5.22 5.77
C GLY A 179 3.38 -4.31 4.56
N SER A 180 2.84 -4.77 3.43
CA SER A 180 2.71 -3.97 2.21
C SER A 180 1.43 -4.32 1.46
N LEU A 181 0.95 -3.38 0.65
CA LEU A 181 -0.08 -3.58 -0.35
C LEU A 181 0.30 -2.76 -1.58
N VAL A 182 0.36 -3.42 -2.73
CA VAL A 182 0.74 -2.81 -4.00
C VAL A 182 -0.40 -3.01 -4.99
N GLU A 183 -1.09 -1.92 -5.30
CA GLU A 183 -2.23 -1.84 -6.21
C GLU A 183 -1.86 -0.93 -7.41
N PRO A 184 -2.62 -0.96 -8.51
CA PRO A 184 -2.34 -0.08 -9.65
C PRO A 184 -2.43 1.42 -9.32
N ASP A 185 -3.34 1.80 -8.41
CA ASP A 185 -3.64 3.19 -8.07
C ASP A 185 -2.82 3.74 -6.90
N ARG A 186 -2.19 2.87 -6.09
CA ARG A 186 -1.39 3.26 -4.92
C ARG A 186 -0.50 2.13 -4.41
N LEU A 187 0.44 2.50 -3.59
CA LEU A 187 1.13 1.59 -2.69
C LEU A 187 0.85 1.95 -1.22
N ARG A 188 0.90 0.94 -0.36
CA ARG A 188 0.81 1.06 1.09
C ARG A 188 1.97 0.31 1.71
N PHE A 189 2.70 0.96 2.60
CA PHE A 189 3.83 0.38 3.30
C PHE A 189 3.69 0.57 4.80
N ASP A 190 3.61 -0.54 5.53
CA ASP A 190 3.54 -0.57 6.97
C ASP A 190 4.93 -0.93 7.52
N PHE A 191 5.42 -0.18 8.50
CA PHE A 191 6.75 -0.36 9.04
C PHE A 191 6.81 -0.13 10.55
N SER A 192 7.78 -0.77 11.20
CA SER A 192 8.01 -0.64 12.65
C SER A 192 8.62 0.71 12.96
N TRP A 193 7.90 1.58 13.68
CA TRP A 193 8.39 2.87 14.14
C TRP A 193 7.53 3.40 15.29
N GLY A 194 8.18 3.89 16.37
CA GLY A 194 7.51 4.21 17.64
C GLY A 194 6.86 5.60 17.71
N GLU A 195 7.18 6.51 16.78
CA GLU A 195 6.74 7.91 16.81
C GLU A 195 6.28 8.39 15.41
N PRO A 196 5.52 9.48 15.31
CA PRO A 196 5.18 10.08 14.03
C PRO A 196 6.44 10.46 13.23
N VAL A 197 6.45 10.14 11.92
CA VAL A 197 7.51 10.63 11.02
C VAL A 197 7.31 12.12 10.79
N THR A 198 8.35 12.91 11.02
CA THR A 198 8.24 14.37 10.90
C THR A 198 8.04 14.80 9.44
N PRO A 199 7.45 15.97 9.19
CA PRO A 199 7.31 16.50 7.83
C PRO A 199 8.65 16.65 7.10
N GLU A 200 9.74 16.95 7.82
CA GLU A 200 11.11 17.04 7.28
C GLU A 200 11.61 15.68 6.82
N GLN A 201 11.44 14.64 7.66
CA GLN A 201 11.79 13.26 7.32
C GLN A 201 10.99 12.74 6.13
N LEU A 202 9.66 13.00 6.08
CA LEU A 202 8.82 12.62 4.94
C LEU A 202 9.28 13.29 3.64
N ARG A 203 9.64 14.58 3.69
CA ARG A 203 10.19 15.29 2.52
C ARG A 203 11.52 14.71 2.06
N GLU A 204 12.38 14.32 3.00
CA GLU A 204 13.68 13.73 2.68
C GLU A 204 13.52 12.32 2.08
N ILE A 205 12.63 11.49 2.62
CA ILE A 205 12.29 10.18 2.06
C ILE A 205 11.76 10.34 0.63
N GLU A 206 10.77 11.23 0.42
CA GLU A 206 10.21 11.49 -0.91
C GLU A 206 11.28 12.00 -1.89
N ARG A 207 12.20 12.86 -1.42
CA ARG A 207 13.33 13.37 -2.19
C ARG A 207 14.30 12.26 -2.60
N LEU A 208 14.65 11.34 -1.69
CA LEU A 208 15.55 10.22 -1.96
C LEU A 208 14.95 9.27 -3.00
N VAL A 209 13.68 8.86 -2.82
CA VAL A 209 12.99 8.01 -3.79
C VAL A 209 13.00 8.66 -5.18
N ASN A 210 12.62 9.93 -5.28
CA ASN A 210 12.61 10.63 -6.58
C ASN A 210 14.02 10.84 -7.16
N ALA A 211 15.06 10.95 -6.33
CA ALA A 211 16.43 11.00 -6.79
C ALA A 211 16.85 9.69 -7.48
N GLU A 212 16.49 8.54 -6.91
CA GLU A 212 16.75 7.23 -7.52
C GLU A 212 15.94 7.03 -8.81
N ILE A 213 14.69 7.51 -8.85
CA ILE A 213 13.88 7.51 -10.08
C ILE A 213 14.58 8.29 -11.20
N VAL A 214 15.09 9.49 -10.90
CA VAL A 214 15.77 10.35 -11.87
C VAL A 214 17.10 9.76 -12.35
N ARG A 215 17.79 8.96 -11.54
CA ARG A 215 19.01 8.23 -11.96
C ARG A 215 18.75 7.25 -13.10
N ASN A 216 17.51 6.77 -13.21
CA ASN A 216 17.09 5.84 -14.26
C ASN A 216 17.97 4.58 -14.30
N GLU A 217 18.27 4.01 -13.12
CA GLU A 217 19.07 2.81 -12.97
C GLU A 217 18.30 1.57 -13.47
N GLU A 218 19.04 0.52 -13.86
CA GLU A 218 18.46 -0.77 -14.22
C GLU A 218 17.89 -1.47 -12.97
N VAL A 219 16.73 -2.10 -13.12
CA VAL A 219 16.13 -2.95 -12.08
C VAL A 219 16.43 -4.41 -12.42
N GLY A 220 17.51 -4.93 -11.83
CA GLY A 220 17.95 -6.29 -12.01
C GLY A 220 17.00 -7.30 -11.36
N LYS A 221 16.71 -8.40 -12.06
CA LYS A 221 15.79 -9.46 -11.60
C LYS A 221 16.47 -10.80 -11.85
N GLN A 222 17.01 -11.42 -10.80
CA GLN A 222 17.82 -12.65 -10.92
C GLN A 222 17.32 -13.76 -9.99
N VAL A 223 17.28 -14.98 -10.51
CA VAL A 223 17.00 -16.17 -9.72
C VAL A 223 18.33 -16.79 -9.31
N MET A 224 18.50 -17.08 -8.01
CA MET A 224 19.73 -17.62 -7.45
C MET A 224 19.45 -18.47 -6.22
N SER A 225 20.49 -19.13 -5.68
CA SER A 225 20.35 -19.83 -4.40
C SER A 225 20.13 -18.85 -3.24
N MET A 226 19.51 -19.32 -2.16
CA MET A 226 19.33 -18.51 -0.94
C MET A 226 20.68 -18.06 -0.35
N ASP A 227 21.71 -18.92 -0.45
CA ASP A 227 23.04 -18.61 0.07
C ASP A 227 23.70 -17.49 -0.77
N ASP A 228 23.64 -17.57 -2.10
CA ASP A 228 24.14 -16.49 -2.98
C ASP A 228 23.41 -15.16 -2.74
N ALA A 229 22.10 -15.22 -2.48
CA ALA A 229 21.31 -14.03 -2.18
C ALA A 229 21.76 -13.38 -0.85
N ARG A 230 22.01 -14.17 0.18
CA ARG A 230 22.55 -13.68 1.47
C ARG A 230 23.94 -13.09 1.32
N ASP A 231 24.81 -13.74 0.55
CA ASP A 231 26.17 -13.25 0.30
C ASP A 231 26.17 -11.91 -0.43
N ARG A 232 25.13 -11.62 -1.22
CA ARG A 232 24.89 -10.30 -1.84
C ARG A 232 24.21 -9.28 -0.92
N GLY A 233 23.92 -9.66 0.34
CA GLY A 233 23.24 -8.78 1.29
C GLY A 233 21.75 -8.57 1.00
N ALA A 234 21.13 -9.49 0.24
CA ALA A 234 19.71 -9.38 -0.09
C ALA A 234 18.85 -9.43 1.19
N MET A 235 18.02 -8.42 1.34
CA MET A 235 17.08 -8.27 2.46
C MET A 235 15.90 -9.22 2.26
N ALA A 236 15.61 -10.05 3.26
CA ALA A 236 14.46 -10.94 3.27
C ALA A 236 13.29 -10.25 3.99
N LEU A 237 12.11 -10.24 3.38
CA LEU A 237 10.92 -9.66 3.98
C LEU A 237 10.45 -10.52 5.16
N PHE A 238 10.01 -9.86 6.22
CA PHE A 238 9.60 -10.52 7.44
C PHE A 238 8.31 -11.34 7.23
N GLY A 239 8.33 -12.61 7.63
CA GLY A 239 7.16 -13.50 7.61
C GLY A 239 6.97 -14.32 6.34
N GLU A 240 7.76 -14.13 5.30
CA GLU A 240 7.74 -14.96 4.10
C GLU A 240 8.56 -16.23 4.28
N LYS A 241 8.09 -17.33 3.67
CA LYS A 241 8.83 -18.58 3.60
C LYS A 241 9.48 -18.70 2.24
N TYR A 242 10.80 -18.73 2.23
CA TYR A 242 11.58 -18.86 1.01
C TYR A 242 12.08 -20.30 0.86
N GLY A 243 12.11 -20.78 -0.38
CA GLY A 243 12.75 -22.05 -0.74
C GLY A 243 14.27 -21.93 -0.89
N ASP A 244 14.91 -23.00 -1.37
CA ASP A 244 16.35 -23.03 -1.65
C ASP A 244 16.74 -22.10 -2.81
N THR A 245 15.80 -21.79 -3.69
CA THR A 245 15.96 -20.89 -4.84
C THR A 245 15.02 -19.68 -4.67
N VAL A 246 15.59 -18.49 -4.81
CA VAL A 246 14.91 -17.22 -4.60
C VAL A 246 15.12 -16.27 -5.76
N ARG A 247 14.16 -15.35 -5.95
CA ARG A 247 14.30 -14.24 -6.89
C ARG A 247 14.74 -13.01 -6.12
N VAL A 248 15.84 -12.39 -6.59
CA VAL A 248 16.41 -11.16 -6.04
C VAL A 248 16.14 -10.01 -7.00
N VAL A 249 15.64 -8.93 -6.48
CA VAL A 249 15.45 -7.66 -7.19
C VAL A 249 16.48 -6.67 -6.68
N THR A 250 17.25 -6.06 -7.60
CA THR A 250 18.30 -5.09 -7.29
C THR A 250 18.07 -3.79 -8.06
N VAL A 251 18.39 -2.65 -7.46
CA VAL A 251 18.38 -1.34 -8.14
C VAL A 251 19.83 -0.92 -8.42
N GLY A 252 20.13 -0.69 -9.70
CA GLY A 252 21.48 -0.35 -10.16
C GLY A 252 22.48 -1.48 -9.86
N ASP A 253 23.58 -1.15 -9.22
CA ASP A 253 24.59 -2.09 -8.76
C ASP A 253 24.22 -2.85 -7.45
N GLY A 254 23.07 -2.50 -6.86
CA GLY A 254 22.54 -3.11 -5.64
C GLY A 254 22.87 -2.36 -4.36
N ASP A 255 23.63 -1.28 -4.42
CA ASP A 255 24.02 -0.49 -3.24
C ASP A 255 22.80 0.20 -2.59
N PHE A 256 21.81 0.60 -3.39
CA PHE A 256 20.62 1.30 -2.86
C PHE A 256 19.56 0.33 -2.35
N SER A 257 19.20 -0.70 -3.13
CA SER A 257 18.21 -1.71 -2.73
C SER A 257 18.54 -3.06 -3.34
N THR A 258 18.56 -4.10 -2.51
CA THR A 258 18.69 -5.51 -2.89
C THR A 258 17.77 -6.33 -1.99
N GLU A 259 16.68 -6.87 -2.56
CA GLU A 259 15.64 -7.54 -1.79
C GLU A 259 15.16 -8.84 -2.44
N LEU A 260 14.73 -9.80 -1.60
CA LEU A 260 14.04 -11.01 -2.08
C LEU A 260 12.62 -10.63 -2.49
N CYS A 261 12.31 -10.73 -3.77
CA CYS A 261 10.98 -10.36 -4.27
C CYS A 261 10.56 -11.15 -5.51
N GLY A 262 9.37 -11.79 -5.40
CA GLY A 262 8.72 -12.51 -6.51
C GLY A 262 7.76 -11.66 -7.35
N GLY A 263 7.60 -10.37 -7.05
CA GLY A 263 6.66 -9.48 -7.71
C GLY A 263 7.07 -9.00 -9.10
N CYS A 264 6.18 -8.26 -9.76
CA CYS A 264 6.44 -7.63 -11.04
C CYS A 264 7.04 -6.23 -10.85
N HIS A 265 8.05 -5.89 -11.64
CA HIS A 265 8.81 -4.66 -11.50
C HIS A 265 9.11 -4.03 -12.86
N VAL A 266 9.22 -2.71 -12.87
CA VAL A 266 9.72 -1.96 -14.05
C VAL A 266 11.15 -2.39 -14.41
N ASP A 267 11.58 -2.11 -15.63
CA ASP A 267 12.94 -2.43 -16.09
C ASP A 267 13.97 -1.39 -15.65
N ARG A 268 13.53 -0.16 -15.47
CA ARG A 268 14.37 0.94 -15.01
C ARG A 268 13.63 1.81 -14.00
N THR A 269 14.36 2.38 -13.03
CA THR A 269 13.75 3.25 -12.03
C THR A 269 13.05 4.47 -12.63
N GLY A 270 13.50 4.98 -13.78
CA GLY A 270 12.87 6.07 -14.51
C GLY A 270 11.45 5.75 -15.00
N ASP A 271 11.12 4.48 -15.23
CA ASP A 271 9.78 4.04 -15.65
C ASP A 271 8.72 4.23 -14.57
N ILE A 272 9.14 4.40 -13.31
CA ILE A 272 8.24 4.74 -12.18
C ILE A 272 7.58 6.11 -12.41
N GLY A 273 8.31 7.06 -12.98
CA GLY A 273 7.89 8.45 -13.13
C GLY A 273 8.02 9.24 -11.82
N LEU A 274 6.99 9.97 -11.42
CA LEU A 274 6.99 10.73 -10.16
C LEU A 274 6.49 9.84 -9.01
N PHE A 275 7.12 9.96 -7.84
CA PHE A 275 6.65 9.37 -6.58
C PHE A 275 6.16 10.47 -5.64
N SER A 276 5.00 10.30 -4.99
CA SER A 276 4.48 11.24 -4.00
C SER A 276 3.84 10.54 -2.81
N ILE A 277 4.25 10.89 -1.60
CA ILE A 277 3.64 10.44 -0.35
C ILE A 277 2.27 11.12 -0.20
N VAL A 278 1.23 10.30 -0.01
CA VAL A 278 -0.16 10.76 0.19
C VAL A 278 -0.43 11.01 1.66
N SER A 279 -0.07 10.06 2.52
CA SER A 279 -0.31 10.13 3.96
C SER A 279 0.73 9.33 4.73
N GLU A 280 0.91 9.71 6.01
CA GLU A 280 1.64 8.95 7.02
C GLU A 280 0.81 8.95 8.30
N ARG A 281 0.64 7.77 8.95
CA ARG A 281 -0.14 7.63 10.19
C ARG A 281 0.22 6.38 10.99
N GLY A 282 -0.08 6.39 12.30
CA GLY A 282 -0.05 5.18 13.12
C GLY A 282 -1.24 4.26 12.81
N VAL A 283 -1.00 2.96 12.76
CA VAL A 283 -2.04 1.94 12.50
C VAL A 283 -2.13 0.91 13.64
N ALA A 284 -1.04 0.69 14.37
CA ALA A 284 -0.98 -0.14 15.57
C ALA A 284 0.11 0.41 16.50
N ALA A 285 0.22 -0.14 17.70
CA ALA A 285 1.31 0.20 18.62
C ALA A 285 2.66 -0.13 17.97
N GLY A 286 3.52 0.88 17.80
CA GLY A 286 4.83 0.72 17.18
C GLY A 286 4.83 0.46 15.68
N VAL A 287 3.68 0.61 14.98
CA VAL A 287 3.57 0.44 13.54
C VAL A 287 3.02 1.70 12.88
N ARG A 288 3.76 2.19 11.89
CA ARG A 288 3.40 3.34 11.05
C ARG A 288 3.05 2.87 9.65
N ARG A 289 2.23 3.63 8.95
CA ARG A 289 1.79 3.39 7.58
C ARG A 289 2.06 4.60 6.72
N ILE A 290 2.73 4.39 5.59
CA ILE A 290 2.82 5.34 4.49
C ILE A 290 1.93 4.84 3.35
N GLU A 291 1.13 5.74 2.77
CA GLU A 291 0.46 5.56 1.50
C GLU A 291 1.09 6.51 0.48
N ALA A 292 1.40 6.00 -0.71
CA ALA A 292 2.02 6.78 -1.77
C ALA A 292 1.46 6.38 -3.14
N VAL A 293 1.70 7.23 -4.11
CA VAL A 293 1.30 7.06 -5.52
C VAL A 293 2.49 7.32 -6.44
N THR A 294 2.46 6.70 -7.63
CA THR A 294 3.50 6.86 -8.64
C THR A 294 2.96 7.32 -9.99
N GLY A 295 3.85 7.65 -10.90
CA GLY A 295 3.55 7.91 -12.31
C GLY A 295 2.42 8.91 -12.50
N ARG A 296 1.40 8.50 -13.27
CA ARG A 296 0.23 9.33 -13.56
C ARG A 296 -0.52 9.79 -12.32
N GLY A 297 -0.75 8.91 -11.34
CA GLY A 297 -1.46 9.24 -10.10
C GLY A 297 -0.73 10.33 -9.29
N ALA A 298 0.61 10.29 -9.25
CA ALA A 298 1.40 11.34 -8.61
C ALA A 298 1.32 12.68 -9.35
N VAL A 299 1.34 12.66 -10.69
CA VAL A 299 1.17 13.88 -11.51
C VAL A 299 -0.22 14.48 -11.35
N GLU A 300 -1.28 13.68 -11.40
CA GLU A 300 -2.66 14.14 -11.18
C GLU A 300 -2.83 14.77 -9.79
N ARG A 301 -2.24 14.16 -8.77
CA ARG A 301 -2.22 14.71 -7.41
C ARG A 301 -1.51 16.06 -7.32
N LEU A 302 -0.36 16.21 -7.99
CA LEU A 302 0.37 17.48 -8.05
C LEU A 302 -0.47 18.57 -8.72
N GLN A 303 -1.06 18.27 -9.87
CA GLN A 303 -1.92 19.19 -10.62
C GLN A 303 -3.17 19.60 -9.82
N GLU A 304 -3.76 18.67 -9.06
CA GLU A 304 -4.90 18.98 -8.20
C GLU A 304 -4.50 19.92 -7.05
N ARG A 305 -3.36 19.67 -6.40
CA ARG A 305 -2.83 20.57 -5.38
C ARG A 305 -2.55 21.97 -5.93
N GLU A 306 -2.00 22.06 -7.13
CA GLU A 306 -1.74 23.33 -7.83
C GLU A 306 -3.05 24.05 -8.11
N ARG A 307 -4.05 23.40 -8.68
CA ARG A 307 -5.40 23.97 -8.93
C ARG A 307 -6.06 24.48 -7.65
N LEU A 308 -5.98 23.72 -6.56
CA LEU A 308 -6.52 24.15 -5.26
C LEU A 308 -5.78 25.37 -4.71
N ALA A 309 -4.46 25.41 -4.86
CA ALA A 309 -3.64 26.54 -4.43
C ALA A 309 -3.94 27.80 -5.27
N GLU A 310 -4.08 27.68 -6.58
CA GLU A 310 -4.49 28.78 -7.48
C GLU A 310 -5.90 29.28 -7.17
N SER A 311 -6.84 28.36 -6.92
CA SER A 311 -8.22 28.72 -6.52
C SER A 311 -8.25 29.51 -5.22
N LEU A 312 -7.45 29.11 -4.24
CA LEU A 312 -7.26 29.82 -2.98
C LEU A 312 -6.66 31.21 -3.22
N ALA A 313 -5.57 31.30 -3.97
CA ALA A 313 -4.92 32.56 -4.31
C ALA A 313 -5.89 33.53 -5.02
N GLY A 314 -6.69 33.01 -5.96
CA GLY A 314 -7.77 33.76 -6.61
C GLY A 314 -8.81 34.31 -5.64
N SER A 315 -9.22 33.50 -4.65
CA SER A 315 -10.18 33.92 -3.61
C SER A 315 -9.64 35.06 -2.73
N TYR A 316 -8.32 35.10 -2.52
CA TYR A 316 -7.63 36.16 -1.78
C TYR A 316 -7.16 37.31 -2.69
N GLN A 317 -7.40 37.26 -4.00
CA GLN A 317 -6.94 38.23 -5.01
C GLN A 317 -5.42 38.48 -4.91
N THR A 318 -4.62 37.41 -4.83
CA THR A 318 -3.16 37.44 -4.65
C THR A 318 -2.48 36.38 -5.51
N SER A 319 -1.14 36.42 -5.63
CA SER A 319 -0.39 35.32 -6.24
C SER A 319 -0.20 34.17 -5.24
N PHE A 320 0.15 33.00 -5.77
CA PHE A 320 0.40 31.80 -4.95
C PHE A 320 1.51 32.04 -3.91
N GLU A 321 2.60 32.68 -4.32
CA GLU A 321 3.75 32.97 -3.44
C GLU A 321 3.40 33.92 -2.29
N GLN A 322 2.44 34.82 -2.52
CA GLN A 322 1.97 35.80 -1.54
C GLN A 322 0.82 35.29 -0.65
N LEU A 323 0.25 34.12 -0.98
CA LEU A 323 -0.89 33.56 -0.28
C LEU A 323 -0.68 33.39 1.24
N PRO A 324 0.50 32.89 1.74
CA PRO A 324 0.74 32.76 3.17
C PRO A 324 0.65 34.11 3.90
N GLU A 325 1.28 35.14 3.32
CA GLU A 325 1.30 36.48 3.90
C GLU A 325 -0.08 37.14 3.85
N ARG A 326 -0.81 36.98 2.73
CA ARG A 326 -2.16 37.50 2.58
C ARG A 326 -3.16 36.86 3.54
N THR A 327 -3.00 35.55 3.78
CA THR A 327 -3.81 34.81 4.76
C THR A 327 -3.54 35.34 6.18
N ARG A 328 -2.28 35.56 6.56
CA ARG A 328 -1.88 36.13 7.85
C ARG A 328 -2.52 37.51 8.06
N GLN A 329 -2.39 38.39 7.09
CA GLN A 329 -2.99 39.74 7.13
C GLN A 329 -4.51 39.69 7.31
N ARG A 330 -5.19 38.75 6.63
CA ARG A 330 -6.63 38.60 6.73
C ARG A 330 -7.08 38.10 8.11
N ILE A 331 -6.33 37.18 8.71
CA ILE A 331 -6.57 36.74 10.09
C ILE A 331 -6.38 37.87 11.06
N GLU A 332 -5.32 38.66 10.94
CA GLU A 332 -5.07 39.85 11.78
C GLU A 332 -6.18 40.89 11.65
N GLU A 333 -6.69 41.16 10.43
CA GLU A 333 -7.81 42.03 10.21
C GLU A 333 -9.07 41.54 10.93
N ILE A 334 -9.39 40.22 10.84
CA ILE A 334 -10.55 39.62 11.50
C ILE A 334 -10.44 39.74 13.02
N VAL A 335 -9.27 39.43 13.58
CA VAL A 335 -8.99 39.55 15.02
C VAL A 335 -9.15 40.99 15.51
N ARG A 336 -8.67 41.99 14.75
CA ARG A 336 -8.81 43.40 15.09
C ARG A 336 -10.29 43.89 15.06
N ILE A 337 -11.10 43.38 14.12
CA ILE A 337 -12.53 43.75 14.00
C ILE A 337 -13.35 43.15 15.15
N GLN A 338 -12.96 42.00 15.70
CA GLN A 338 -13.68 41.32 16.77
C GLN A 338 -13.33 41.81 18.19
N ILE A 339 -12.29 42.65 18.34
CA ILE A 339 -11.93 43.23 19.63
C ILE A 339 -12.55 44.62 19.74
N PRO A 340 -13.63 44.83 20.53
CA PRO A 340 -14.17 46.16 20.77
C PRO A 340 -13.14 47.06 21.48
N SER A 341 -13.12 48.35 21.11
CA SER A 341 -12.24 49.36 21.75
C SER A 341 -12.76 49.71 23.16
N GLY A 342 -12.78 48.71 24.07
CA GLY A 342 -13.10 48.85 25.50
C GLY A 342 -11.87 48.59 26.37
N PRO A 343 -11.91 48.83 27.69
CA PRO A 343 -10.82 48.53 28.56
C PRO A 343 -10.46 47.06 28.41
N ARG A 344 -9.19 46.77 28.10
CA ARG A 344 -8.69 45.46 27.68
C ARG A 344 -9.05 44.37 28.68
N ASN A 345 -10.11 43.65 28.44
CA ASN A 345 -10.30 42.33 28.99
C ASN A 345 -9.45 41.42 28.12
N GLU A 346 -8.37 40.89 28.68
CA GLU A 346 -7.32 40.14 27.96
C GLU A 346 -7.78 38.75 27.48
N GLN A 347 -9.07 38.46 27.57
CA GLN A 347 -9.65 37.16 27.19
C GLN A 347 -10.59 37.23 26.00
N VAL A 348 -10.38 36.42 25.00
CA VAL A 348 -11.21 36.33 23.78
C VAL A 348 -11.84 34.94 23.70
N THR A 349 -13.18 34.90 23.55
CA THR A 349 -13.90 33.65 23.33
C THR A 349 -13.79 33.26 21.86
N VAL A 350 -13.18 32.07 21.60
CA VAL A 350 -13.04 31.52 20.26
C VAL A 350 -14.17 30.48 20.05
N PRO A 351 -14.97 30.57 18.98
CA PRO A 351 -16.00 29.58 18.68
C PRO A 351 -15.38 28.15 18.59
N GLY A 352 -15.89 27.21 19.40
CA GLY A 352 -15.42 25.82 19.45
C GLY A 352 -14.34 25.52 20.50
N LYS A 353 -13.98 26.47 21.36
CA LYS A 353 -13.20 26.24 22.58
C LYS A 353 -14.05 26.55 23.82
N ASP A 354 -13.97 25.67 24.81
CA ASP A 354 -14.73 25.80 26.07
C ASP A 354 -14.15 26.85 27.03
N GLU A 355 -12.91 27.29 26.82
CA GLU A 355 -12.23 28.32 27.62
C GLU A 355 -11.78 29.49 26.75
N PRO A 356 -11.94 30.74 27.24
CA PRO A 356 -11.44 31.92 26.55
C PRO A 356 -9.90 31.91 26.53
N LEU A 357 -9.32 32.26 25.36
CA LEU A 357 -7.86 32.37 25.19
C LEU A 357 -7.36 33.76 25.51
N HIS A 358 -6.16 33.84 26.08
CA HIS A 358 -5.46 35.11 26.26
C HIS A 358 -5.04 35.69 24.89
N LEU A 359 -5.02 37.03 24.78
CA LEU A 359 -4.68 37.70 23.52
C LEU A 359 -3.28 37.33 23.03
N ASP A 360 -2.35 37.12 23.95
CA ASP A 360 -0.98 36.68 23.65
C ASP A 360 -0.92 35.24 23.13
N GLU A 361 -1.82 34.37 23.56
CA GLU A 361 -1.95 33.00 23.05
C GLU A 361 -2.52 32.99 21.63
N LEU A 362 -3.46 33.89 21.32
CA LEU A 362 -3.98 34.08 19.96
C LEU A 362 -2.93 34.64 19.01
N GLN A 363 -2.05 35.55 19.49
CA GLN A 363 -0.94 36.07 18.71
C GLN A 363 0.11 34.97 18.43
N ALA A 364 0.38 34.09 19.40
CA ALA A 364 1.29 32.96 19.23
C ALA A 364 0.74 31.95 18.19
N ILE A 365 -0.58 31.67 18.20
CA ILE A 365 -1.26 30.79 17.23
C ILE A 365 -1.20 31.36 15.81
N VAL A 366 -1.27 32.71 15.67
CA VAL A 366 -1.23 33.39 14.35
C VAL A 366 0.21 33.45 13.80
N VAL A 367 1.21 33.51 14.67
CA VAL A 367 2.62 33.65 14.28
C VAL A 367 3.30 32.29 14.05
N ASP A 368 2.83 31.24 14.74
CA ASP A 368 3.38 29.88 14.61
C ASP A 368 2.26 28.85 14.48
N PRO A 369 1.86 28.47 13.25
CA PRO A 369 0.87 27.42 13.02
C PRO A 369 1.26 26.04 13.58
N GLU A 370 2.52 25.79 13.91
CA GLU A 370 3.00 24.54 14.52
C GLU A 370 2.71 24.47 16.02
N ALA A 371 2.57 25.61 16.70
CA ALA A 371 2.18 25.64 18.11
C ALA A 371 0.79 25.05 18.40
N VAL A 372 -0.07 24.95 17.39
CA VAL A 372 -1.43 24.38 17.52
C VAL A 372 -1.41 22.85 17.63
N ARG A 373 -0.36 22.18 17.15
CA ARG A 373 -0.25 20.70 17.17
C ARG A 373 0.13 20.13 18.54
N GLY A 374 0.58 20.96 19.48
CA GLY A 374 1.02 20.52 20.82
C GLY A 374 -0.09 20.38 21.87
N HIS A 375 -1.32 20.85 21.62
CA HIS A 375 -2.42 20.79 22.57
C HIS A 375 -3.50 19.79 22.14
N GLN A 376 -3.24 18.48 22.30
CA GLN A 376 -4.32 17.51 22.40
C GLN A 376 -4.87 17.55 23.84
N PRO A 377 -6.17 17.74 24.05
CA PRO A 377 -6.75 17.63 25.37
C PRO A 377 -6.62 16.19 25.87
N LYS A 378 -6.10 16.05 27.09
CA LYS A 378 -6.15 14.76 27.81
C LYS A 378 -7.62 14.30 27.86
N ARG A 379 -7.90 13.15 27.29
CA ARG A 379 -9.17 12.46 27.47
C ARG A 379 -9.19 11.95 28.91
N ASP A 380 -9.78 12.69 29.79
CA ASP A 380 -10.19 12.19 31.11
C ASP A 380 -11.35 11.21 30.90
N GLY A 381 -11.28 10.11 31.68
CA GLY A 381 -12.07 8.90 31.54
C GLY A 381 -13.59 9.14 31.46
N ILE A 382 -14.21 8.42 30.58
CA ILE A 382 -15.65 8.17 30.61
C ILE A 382 -15.83 6.86 31.39
N HIS A 383 -16.46 6.99 32.54
CA HIS A 383 -17.02 5.89 33.31
C HIS A 383 -18.06 5.13 32.48
N GLU A 384 -17.93 3.81 32.48
CA GLU A 384 -19.05 2.90 32.20
C GLU A 384 -20.21 3.20 33.13
N ASN A 385 -21.42 3.29 32.55
CA ASN A 385 -22.60 2.68 33.20
C ASN A 385 -23.77 2.53 32.22
N ASP A 386 -24.33 1.32 32.31
CA ASP A 386 -25.71 0.87 32.20
C ASP A 386 -26.39 0.71 30.86
N ASP A 387 -26.51 -0.57 30.55
CA ASP A 387 -27.72 -1.33 30.15
C ASP A 387 -28.96 -0.47 29.80
N GLN A 388 -29.44 -0.65 28.57
CA GLN A 388 -30.87 -0.87 28.31
C GLN A 388 -31.12 -1.52 26.94
N GLU A 389 -31.69 -2.72 27.00
CA GLU A 389 -32.44 -3.43 25.97
C GLU A 389 -33.55 -2.56 25.36
N TYR A 390 -33.81 -2.71 24.06
CA TYR A 390 -35.17 -2.77 23.44
C TYR A 390 -35.09 -2.75 21.90
N PRO A 391 -36.13 -3.35 21.24
CA PRO A 391 -36.48 -4.77 21.07
C PRO A 391 -36.07 -5.31 19.68
#